data_087f6ceade8761366e29061d075eb8d4
#
_entry.id   087f6ceade8761366e29061d075eb8d4
#
_cell.length_a   1.000
_cell.length_b   1.000
_cell.length_c   1.000
_cell.angle_alpha   90.00
_cell.angle_beta   90.00
_cell.angle_gamma   90.00
#
_symmetry.space_group_name_H-M   'P 1'
#
loop_
_entity.id
_entity.type
_entity.pdbx_description
1 polymer ?
#
loop_
_entity_poly.entity_id
_entity_poly.type
_entity_poly.pdbx_seq_one_letter_code
_entity_poly.pdbx_strand_id
1 'polypeptide(L)'
;AMADAGVKYGLTKQQALTLAAQAVAGSAEMVLSCGEHPEKLKDNVCSPGGTTIAAVCDLEKNGFRGIVQSAVCACVAKADEMSK
;
A
#
# COMPACT_ATOMS: atom_id res chain seq x y z
N ALA A 1 -9.28 -0.33 -3.65
CA ALA A 1 -9.33 0.94 -2.92
C ALA A 1 -8.64 2.08 -3.68
N MET A 2 -7.43 1.86 -4.16
CA MET A 2 -6.71 2.86 -4.96
C MET A 2 -7.47 3.19 -6.26
N ALA A 3 -8.02 2.18 -6.90
CA ALA A 3 -8.81 2.38 -8.13
C ALA A 3 -10.06 3.21 -7.87
N ASP A 4 -10.74 2.96 -6.75
CA ASP A 4 -11.92 3.74 -6.38
C ASP A 4 -11.58 5.21 -6.18
N ALA A 5 -10.44 5.49 -5.56
CA ALA A 5 -9.95 6.86 -5.40
C ALA A 5 -9.68 7.51 -6.76
N GLY A 6 -9.08 6.77 -7.69
CA GLY A 6 -8.84 7.25 -9.05
C GLY A 6 -10.14 7.63 -9.77
N VAL A 7 -11.17 6.81 -9.62
CA VAL A 7 -12.50 7.08 -10.20
C VAL A 7 -13.09 8.36 -9.60
N LYS A 8 -12.94 8.55 -8.29
CA LYS A 8 -13.40 9.78 -7.62
C LYS A 8 -12.80 11.03 -8.25
N TYR A 9 -11.56 10.96 -8.72
CA TYR A 9 -10.88 12.08 -9.34
C TYR A 9 -10.92 12.09 -10.87
N GLY A 10 -11.83 11.30 -11.46
CA GLY A 10 -12.15 11.44 -12.87
C GLY A 10 -11.57 10.39 -13.80
N LEU A 11 -10.86 9.40 -13.30
CA LEU A 11 -10.40 8.30 -14.15
C LEU A 11 -11.54 7.32 -14.43
N THR A 12 -11.50 6.66 -15.59
CA THR A 12 -12.41 5.53 -15.81
C THR A 12 -11.98 4.38 -14.89
N LYS A 13 -12.90 3.46 -14.61
CA LYS A 13 -12.58 2.28 -13.79
C LYS A 13 -11.43 1.48 -14.38
N GLN A 14 -11.42 1.29 -15.70
CA GLN A 14 -10.38 0.58 -16.42
C GLN A 14 -9.02 1.24 -16.24
N GLN A 15 -8.94 2.56 -16.42
CA GLN A 15 -7.70 3.32 -16.24
C GLN A 15 -7.21 3.22 -14.80
N ALA A 16 -8.13 3.39 -13.84
CA ALA A 16 -7.80 3.38 -12.42
C ALA A 16 -7.24 2.02 -11.98
N LEU A 17 -7.85 0.93 -12.43
CA LEU A 17 -7.38 -0.43 -12.13
C LEU A 17 -5.99 -0.69 -12.71
N THR A 18 -5.78 -0.31 -13.97
CA THR A 18 -4.50 -0.51 -14.64
C THR A 18 -3.39 0.27 -13.92
N LEU A 19 -3.63 1.54 -13.61
CA LEU A 19 -2.64 2.38 -12.94
C LEU A 19 -2.36 1.90 -11.52
N ALA A 20 -3.39 1.54 -10.76
CA ALA A 20 -3.23 1.04 -9.41
C ALA A 20 -2.45 -0.28 -9.38
N ALA A 21 -2.82 -1.22 -10.23
CA ALA A 21 -2.13 -2.52 -10.31
C ALA A 21 -0.67 -2.34 -10.70
N GLN A 22 -0.38 -1.49 -11.68
CA GLN A 22 0.99 -1.21 -12.11
C GLN A 22 1.82 -0.54 -11.01
N ALA A 23 1.22 0.39 -10.27
CA ALA A 23 1.90 1.06 -9.17
C ALA A 23 2.30 0.07 -8.06
N VAL A 24 1.39 -0.83 -7.70
CA VAL A 24 1.67 -1.85 -6.69
C VAL A 24 2.73 -2.82 -7.18
N ALA A 25 2.61 -3.30 -8.42
CA ALA A 25 3.57 -4.23 -9.02
C ALA A 25 4.97 -3.61 -9.09
N GLY A 26 5.08 -2.38 -9.56
CA GLY A 26 6.35 -1.67 -9.68
C GLY A 26 7.01 -1.41 -8.34
N SER A 27 6.22 -1.03 -7.35
CA SER A 27 6.73 -0.78 -5.99
C SER A 27 7.25 -2.08 -5.35
N ALA A 28 6.50 -3.17 -5.49
CA ALA A 28 6.91 -4.47 -4.97
C ALA A 28 8.19 -4.97 -5.66
N GLU A 29 8.27 -4.82 -6.99
CA GLU A 29 9.46 -5.18 -7.75
C GLU A 29 10.68 -4.39 -7.30
N MET A 30 10.53 -3.11 -7.04
CA MET A 30 11.60 -2.26 -6.54
C MET A 30 12.18 -2.79 -5.22
N VAL A 31 11.31 -3.21 -4.30
CA VAL A 31 11.74 -3.80 -3.02
C VAL A 31 12.55 -5.08 -3.26
N LEU A 32 12.09 -5.93 -4.19
CA LEU A 32 12.75 -7.19 -4.48
C LEU A 32 14.10 -7.01 -5.18
N SER A 33 14.21 -6.03 -6.06
CA SER A 33 15.37 -5.89 -6.95
C SER A 33 16.48 -4.99 -6.42
N CYS A 34 16.16 -3.96 -5.62
CA CYS A 34 17.17 -2.98 -5.22
C CYS A 34 17.89 -3.30 -3.90
N GLY A 35 17.38 -4.24 -3.12
CA GLY A 35 17.99 -4.64 -1.86
C GLY A 35 17.86 -3.62 -0.72
N GLU A 36 17.18 -2.50 -0.95
CA GLU A 36 16.99 -1.48 0.06
C GLU A 36 15.76 -1.79 0.93
N HIS A 37 15.80 -1.38 2.19
CA HIS A 37 14.67 -1.51 3.08
C HIS A 37 13.48 -0.67 2.58
N PRO A 38 12.24 -1.19 2.61
CA PRO A 38 11.07 -0.43 2.16
C PRO A 38 10.91 0.93 2.81
N GLU A 39 11.25 1.09 4.08
CA GLU A 39 11.19 2.38 4.76
C GLU A 39 12.14 3.40 4.16
N LYS A 40 13.33 2.97 3.72
CA LYS A 40 14.26 3.85 3.06
C LYS A 40 13.73 4.28 1.69
N LEU A 41 13.14 3.36 0.95
CA LEU A 41 12.51 3.68 -0.35
C LEU A 41 11.39 4.70 -0.16
N LYS A 42 10.57 4.51 0.87
CA LYS A 42 9.51 5.45 1.22
C LYS A 42 10.09 6.84 1.52
N ASP A 43 11.11 6.90 2.37
CA ASP A 43 11.72 8.17 2.76
C ASP A 43 12.31 8.91 1.56
N ASN A 44 12.87 8.18 0.60
CA ASN A 44 13.47 8.78 -0.60
C ASN A 44 12.45 9.52 -1.46
N VAL A 45 11.18 9.15 -1.42
CA VAL A 45 10.12 9.80 -2.20
C VAL A 45 9.28 10.78 -1.37
N CYS A 46 9.54 10.88 -0.09
CA CYS A 46 8.83 11.79 0.81
C CYS A 46 9.59 13.11 0.93
N SER A 47 9.41 14.01 -0.05
CA SER A 47 10.02 15.34 0.02
C SER A 47 9.33 16.20 1.09
N PRO A 48 10.07 17.16 1.70
CA PRO A 48 9.48 18.05 2.70
C PRO A 48 8.27 18.80 2.15
N GLY A 49 7.14 18.69 2.84
CA GLY A 49 5.90 19.35 2.45
C GLY A 49 5.23 18.82 1.20
N GLY A 50 5.70 17.69 0.67
CA GLY A 50 5.22 17.13 -0.59
C GLY A 50 3.96 16.27 -0.47
N THR A 51 3.52 15.77 -1.61
CA THR A 51 2.27 14.99 -1.70
C THR A 51 2.41 13.61 -1.07
N THR A 52 3.58 12.98 -1.21
CA THR A 52 3.78 11.63 -0.70
C THR A 52 3.78 11.61 0.83
N ILE A 53 4.48 12.56 1.48
CA ILE A 53 4.48 12.59 2.95
C ILE A 53 3.08 12.91 3.50
N ALA A 54 2.30 13.73 2.80
CA ALA A 54 0.93 14.02 3.19
C ALA A 54 0.09 12.73 3.17
N ALA A 55 0.23 11.91 2.14
CA ALA A 55 -0.47 10.64 2.03
C ALA A 55 -0.01 9.66 3.12
N VAL A 56 1.29 9.58 3.39
CA VAL A 56 1.85 8.73 4.45
C VAL A 56 1.27 9.11 5.81
N CYS A 57 1.24 10.40 6.13
CA CYS A 57 0.67 10.89 7.40
C CYS A 57 -0.81 10.52 7.52
N ASP A 58 -1.56 10.61 6.44
CA ASP A 58 -2.97 10.22 6.44
C ASP A 58 -3.14 8.73 6.69
N LEU A 59 -2.32 7.90 6.06
CA LEU A 59 -2.33 6.45 6.27
C LEU A 59 -2.01 6.11 7.74
N GLU A 60 -0.98 6.75 8.31
CA GLU A 60 -0.59 6.52 9.70
C GLU A 60 -1.71 6.96 10.66
N LYS A 61 -2.31 8.11 10.41
CA LYS A 61 -3.43 8.62 11.22
C LYS A 61 -4.59 7.63 11.28
N ASN A 62 -4.86 6.94 10.18
CA ASN A 62 -5.95 5.99 10.07
C ASN A 62 -5.58 4.54 10.37
N GLY A 63 -4.36 4.29 10.86
CA GLY A 63 -3.95 2.99 11.36
C GLY A 63 -3.68 1.94 10.29
N PHE A 64 -3.25 2.35 9.11
CA PHE A 64 -3.04 1.45 7.97
C PHE A 64 -2.15 0.25 8.32
N ARG A 65 -1.04 0.47 9.00
CA ARG A 65 -0.11 -0.62 9.36
C ARG A 65 -0.79 -1.64 10.26
N GLY A 66 -1.48 -1.17 11.29
CA GLY A 66 -2.21 -2.05 12.22
C GLY A 66 -3.31 -2.83 11.54
N ILE A 67 -4.02 -2.21 10.62
CA ILE A 67 -5.10 -2.87 9.86
C ILE A 67 -4.54 -4.03 9.03
N VAL A 68 -3.43 -3.81 8.32
CA VAL A 68 -2.80 -4.85 7.49
C VAL A 68 -2.27 -5.98 8.37
N GLN A 69 -1.56 -5.65 9.45
CA GLN A 69 -1.03 -6.63 10.39
C GLN A 69 -2.15 -7.47 11.02
N SER A 70 -3.22 -6.82 11.42
CA SER A 70 -4.39 -7.48 12.02
C SER A 70 -5.02 -8.48 11.05
N ALA A 71 -5.12 -8.12 9.78
CA ALA A 71 -5.67 -8.99 8.74
C ALA A 71 -4.81 -10.25 8.58
N VAL A 72 -3.49 -10.10 8.55
CA VAL A 72 -2.57 -11.24 8.45
C VAL A 72 -2.70 -12.14 9.67
N CYS A 73 -2.74 -11.56 10.87
CA CYS A 73 -2.90 -12.30 12.12
C CYS A 73 -4.22 -13.09 12.16
N ALA A 74 -5.30 -12.49 11.68
CA ALA A 74 -6.59 -13.16 11.62
C ALA A 74 -6.55 -14.35 10.66
N CYS A 75 -5.86 -14.20 9.55
CA CYS A 75 -5.68 -15.28 8.58
C CYS A 75 -4.90 -16.45 9.19
N VAL A 76 -3.81 -16.17 9.87
CA VAL A 76 -2.99 -17.18 10.54
C VAL A 76 -3.79 -17.90 11.62
N ALA A 77 -4.52 -17.16 12.45
CA ALA A 77 -5.35 -17.74 13.51
C ALA A 77 -6.41 -18.69 12.93
N LYS A 78 -7.03 -18.30 11.82
CA LYS A 78 -8.02 -19.15 11.15
C LYS A 78 -7.40 -20.41 10.58
N ALA A 79 -6.22 -20.31 9.99
CA ALA A 79 -5.49 -21.47 9.46
C ALA A 79 -5.16 -22.46 10.58
N ASP A 80 -4.70 -21.97 11.73
CA ASP A 80 -4.43 -22.81 12.91
C ASP A 80 -5.69 -23.51 13.40
N GLU A 81 -6.79 -22.77 13.49
CA GLU A 81 -8.09 -23.34 13.89
C GLU A 81 -8.52 -24.47 12.96
N MET A 82 -8.36 -24.27 11.65
CA MET A 82 -8.78 -25.25 10.65
C MET A 82 -7.89 -26.50 10.63
N SER A 83 -6.64 -26.41 11.09
CA SER A 83 -5.70 -27.53 11.08
C SER A 83 -5.77 -28.40 12.33
N LYS A 84 -6.63 -28.06 13.28
CA LYS A 84 -6.85 -28.84 14.51
C LYS A 84 -7.85 -29.98 14.32
#